data_9c3274a9fcfc24fa3e14a52ffad73521
#
_entry.id   9c3274a9fcfc24fa3e14a52ffad73521
#
_cell.length_a   1.000
_cell.length_b   1.000
_cell.length_c   1.000
_cell.angle_alpha   90.00
_cell.angle_beta   90.00
_cell.angle_gamma   90.00
#
_symmetry.space_group_name_H-M   'P 1'
#
loop_
_entity.id
_entity.type
_entity.pdbx_description
1 polymer ?
#
loop_
_entity_poly.entity_id
_entity_poly.type
_entity_poly.pdbx_seq_one_letter_code
_entity_poly.pdbx_strand_id
1 'polypeptide(L)'
;MIGRALAIDPNDIDALLTLSSIRMSQSRSEEAKQVILQVSRLVMEVINRIDKAEEQGEASVDTEDEPVGRDRLPSIPTRHLLTRLLLEHHQYVQALRVNDSVRREDELEVEGCYLEGWAWYCRGEAIEAGDEGGAKETLPEEEALPSKNECWTEALSSFMECASVSSECGWSRG
;
A
#
# COMPACT_ATOMS: atom_id res chain seq x y z
N MET A 1 22.67 0.73 14.21
CA MET A 1 22.30 -0.58 13.66
C MET A 1 21.78 -0.48 12.24
N ILE A 2 20.80 0.36 11.94
CA ILE A 2 20.18 0.51 10.60
C ILE A 2 21.20 0.82 9.49
N GLY A 3 22.15 1.73 9.73
CA GLY A 3 23.20 2.04 8.76
C GLY A 3 24.10 0.85 8.37
N ARG A 4 24.20 -0.17 9.21
CA ARG A 4 24.93 -1.40 8.89
C ARG A 4 24.06 -2.35 8.02
N ALA A 5 22.74 -2.42 8.27
CA ALA A 5 21.82 -3.19 7.46
C ALA A 5 21.82 -2.64 6.02
N LEU A 6 21.61 -1.33 5.88
CA LEU A 6 21.60 -0.66 4.56
C LEU A 6 22.98 -0.63 3.87
N ALA A 7 24.08 -0.85 4.59
CA ALA A 7 25.40 -1.01 3.98
C ALA A 7 25.60 -2.41 3.39
N ILE A 8 24.85 -3.41 3.87
CA ILE A 8 24.84 -4.79 3.36
C ILE A 8 23.82 -4.92 2.22
N ASP A 9 22.60 -4.47 2.46
CA ASP A 9 21.54 -4.42 1.47
C ASP A 9 20.89 -3.02 1.46
N PRO A 10 21.19 -2.17 0.47
CA PRO A 10 20.58 -0.85 0.34
C PRO A 10 19.06 -0.86 0.07
N ASN A 11 18.51 -2.01 -0.32
CA ASN A 11 17.11 -2.20 -0.65
C ASN A 11 16.36 -3.02 0.40
N ASP A 12 16.94 -3.25 1.57
CA ASP A 12 16.26 -3.88 2.71
C ASP A 12 15.06 -3.03 3.13
N ILE A 13 13.86 -3.53 2.79
CA ILE A 13 12.59 -2.82 2.98
C ILE A 13 12.33 -2.52 4.45
N ASP A 14 12.58 -3.46 5.36
CA ASP A 14 12.33 -3.28 6.78
C ASP A 14 13.29 -2.24 7.39
N ALA A 15 14.55 -2.26 6.98
CA ALA A 15 15.53 -1.25 7.39
C ALA A 15 15.18 0.14 6.84
N LEU A 16 14.71 0.25 5.60
CA LEU A 16 14.28 1.51 5.00
C LEU A 16 13.03 2.06 5.69
N LEU A 17 12.02 1.24 5.98
CA LEU A 17 10.82 1.66 6.70
C LEU A 17 11.14 2.12 8.12
N THR A 18 12.05 1.41 8.80
CA THR A 18 12.53 1.84 10.12
C THR A 18 13.26 3.18 10.02
N LEU A 19 14.09 3.38 8.99
CA LEU A 19 14.77 4.66 8.75
C LEU A 19 13.78 5.79 8.50
N SER A 20 12.73 5.56 7.71
CA SER A 20 11.68 6.56 7.47
C SER A 20 10.99 6.97 8.76
N SER A 21 10.60 6.01 9.60
CA SER A 21 9.96 6.27 10.91
C SER A 21 10.86 7.09 11.84
N ILE A 22 12.16 6.80 11.86
CA ILE A 22 13.13 7.60 12.63
C ILE A 22 13.22 9.04 12.08
N ARG A 23 13.25 9.22 10.76
CA ARG A 23 13.28 10.56 10.15
C ARG A 23 12.02 11.36 10.45
N MET A 24 10.86 10.72 10.45
CA MET A 24 9.60 11.35 10.86
C MET A 24 9.65 11.79 12.32
N SER A 25 10.14 10.94 13.24
CA SER A 25 10.30 11.31 14.67
C SER A 25 11.28 12.46 14.88
N GLN A 26 12.20 12.69 13.96
CA GLN A 26 13.15 13.81 13.94
C GLN A 26 12.61 15.05 13.20
N SER A 27 11.35 15.07 12.82
CA SER A 27 10.72 16.14 12.02
C SER A 27 11.40 16.37 10.65
N ARG A 28 12.01 15.32 10.08
CA ARG A 28 12.66 15.32 8.75
C ARG A 28 11.72 14.71 7.71
N SER A 29 10.52 15.29 7.59
CA SER A 29 9.42 14.72 6.80
C SER A 29 9.77 14.50 5.33
N GLU A 30 10.46 15.45 4.69
CA GLU A 30 10.85 15.32 3.27
C GLU A 30 11.82 14.18 3.03
N GLU A 31 12.76 13.97 3.94
CA GLU A 31 13.69 12.85 3.82
C GLU A 31 13.02 11.50 4.11
N ALA A 32 12.05 11.48 5.02
CA ALA A 32 11.22 10.31 5.26
C ALA A 32 10.41 9.96 4.01
N LYS A 33 9.76 10.96 3.40
CA LYS A 33 9.01 10.80 2.15
C LYS A 33 9.85 10.18 1.03
N GLN A 34 11.07 10.64 0.84
CA GLN A 34 11.97 10.08 -0.19
C GLN A 34 12.24 8.60 0.04
N VAL A 35 12.47 8.20 1.29
CA VAL A 35 12.69 6.78 1.64
C VAL A 35 11.42 5.95 1.42
N ILE A 36 10.26 6.47 1.83
CA ILE A 36 8.96 5.80 1.63
C ILE A 36 8.69 5.58 0.14
N LEU A 37 8.94 6.59 -0.70
CA LEU A 37 8.79 6.48 -2.15
C LEU A 37 9.80 5.49 -2.78
N GLN A 38 10.99 5.36 -2.21
CA GLN A 38 11.93 4.32 -2.63
C GLN A 38 11.37 2.93 -2.32
N VAL A 39 10.89 2.70 -1.09
CA VAL A 39 10.27 1.42 -0.70
C VAL A 39 9.05 1.12 -1.55
N SER A 40 8.18 2.12 -1.75
CA SER A 40 6.99 1.96 -2.60
C SER A 40 7.38 1.47 -4.00
N ARG A 41 8.40 2.05 -4.63
CA ARG A 41 8.87 1.60 -5.96
C ARG A 41 9.32 0.14 -5.95
N LEU A 42 10.10 -0.27 -4.94
CA LEU A 42 10.56 -1.66 -4.82
C LEU A 42 9.39 -2.64 -4.70
N VAL A 43 8.39 -2.32 -3.85
CA VAL A 43 7.20 -3.15 -3.68
C VAL A 43 6.36 -3.18 -4.96
N MET A 44 6.16 -2.01 -5.60
CA MET A 44 5.40 -1.91 -6.85
C MET A 44 6.04 -2.68 -8.02
N GLU A 45 7.37 -2.74 -8.08
CA GLU A 45 8.06 -3.58 -9.06
C GLU A 45 7.73 -5.07 -8.90
N VAL A 46 7.59 -5.54 -7.66
CA VAL A 46 7.20 -6.93 -7.38
C VAL A 46 5.73 -7.15 -7.76
N ILE A 47 4.82 -6.24 -7.33
CA ILE A 47 3.40 -6.31 -7.67
C ILE A 47 3.21 -6.34 -9.18
N ASN A 48 3.84 -5.43 -9.91
CA ASN A 48 3.72 -5.37 -11.38
C ASN A 48 4.24 -6.63 -12.09
N ARG A 49 5.22 -7.33 -11.51
CA ARG A 49 5.69 -8.63 -12.05
C ARG A 49 4.65 -9.73 -11.83
N ILE A 50 4.03 -9.73 -10.65
CA ILE A 50 2.96 -10.68 -10.33
C ILE A 50 1.77 -10.45 -11.27
N ASP A 51 1.30 -9.20 -11.42
CA ASP A 51 0.20 -8.84 -12.30
C ASP A 51 0.47 -9.31 -13.74
N LYS A 52 1.66 -9.07 -14.26
CA LYS A 52 2.05 -9.51 -15.61
C LYS A 52 2.10 -11.04 -15.77
N ALA A 53 2.56 -11.76 -14.75
CA ALA A 53 2.58 -13.21 -14.78
C ALA A 53 1.16 -13.80 -14.75
N GLU A 54 0.26 -13.19 -13.97
CA GLU A 54 -1.16 -13.57 -13.93
C GLU A 54 -1.85 -13.32 -15.27
N GLU A 55 -1.61 -12.16 -15.94
CA GLU A 55 -2.15 -11.82 -17.25
C GLU A 55 -1.67 -12.76 -18.36
N GLN A 56 -0.43 -13.24 -18.30
CA GLN A 56 0.16 -14.13 -19.29
C GLN A 56 -0.23 -15.61 -19.09
N GLY A 57 -0.98 -15.91 -18.05
CA GLY A 57 -1.41 -17.28 -17.73
C GLY A 57 -0.25 -18.19 -17.30
N GLU A 58 0.93 -17.61 -16.97
CA GLU A 58 2.11 -18.31 -16.49
C GLU A 58 2.05 -18.68 -15.00
N ALA A 59 0.87 -18.59 -14.41
CA ALA A 59 0.61 -18.78 -12.99
C ALA A 59 0.82 -20.21 -12.47
N SER A 60 1.59 -21.06 -13.15
CA SER A 60 2.05 -22.34 -12.57
C SER A 60 2.95 -23.14 -13.54
N VAL A 61 4.11 -22.65 -13.90
CA VAL A 61 5.15 -23.52 -14.42
C VAL A 61 6.30 -23.47 -13.41
N ASP A 62 6.43 -24.57 -12.65
CA ASP A 62 7.61 -24.90 -11.87
C ASP A 62 8.82 -25.02 -12.79
N THR A 63 9.33 -23.90 -13.26
CA THR A 63 10.66 -23.81 -13.81
C THR A 63 11.60 -23.51 -12.65
N GLU A 64 12.58 -24.38 -12.44
CA GLU A 64 13.59 -24.30 -11.37
C GLU A 64 14.42 -23.00 -11.38
N ASP A 65 14.19 -22.10 -12.32
CA ASP A 65 14.80 -20.78 -12.43
C ASP A 65 13.84 -19.69 -11.93
N GLU A 66 13.98 -19.35 -10.64
CA GLU A 66 13.36 -18.22 -9.91
C GLU A 66 11.82 -18.20 -9.90
N PRO A 67 11.20 -18.58 -8.76
CA PRO A 67 9.76 -18.41 -8.60
C PRO A 67 9.41 -16.91 -8.70
N VAL A 68 8.72 -16.53 -9.78
CA VAL A 68 8.02 -15.26 -9.91
C VAL A 68 6.82 -15.37 -8.96
N GLY A 69 7.05 -15.21 -7.66
CA GLY A 69 6.04 -15.56 -6.69
C GLY A 69 5.76 -14.46 -5.68
N ARG A 70 4.60 -14.58 -5.09
CA ARG A 70 4.14 -13.83 -3.91
C ARG A 70 5.15 -13.87 -2.76
N ASP A 71 6.05 -14.86 -2.73
CA ASP A 71 7.13 -15.02 -1.74
C ASP A 71 8.14 -13.87 -1.72
N ARG A 72 8.13 -12.98 -2.72
CA ARG A 72 8.96 -11.78 -2.77
C ARG A 72 8.27 -10.52 -2.23
N LEU A 73 6.97 -10.58 -1.98
CA LEU A 73 6.27 -9.47 -1.36
C LEU A 73 6.68 -9.38 0.12
N PRO A 74 6.84 -8.17 0.66
CA PRO A 74 7.00 -7.99 2.10
C PRO A 74 5.80 -8.58 2.85
N SER A 75 6.00 -8.94 4.11
CA SER A 75 4.93 -9.47 4.96
C SER A 75 3.72 -8.50 5.02
N ILE A 76 2.54 -9.03 5.26
CA ILE A 76 1.31 -8.22 5.43
C ILE A 76 1.53 -7.05 6.41
N PRO A 77 2.09 -7.26 7.62
CA PRO A 77 2.36 -6.14 8.54
C PRO A 77 3.29 -5.07 7.96
N THR A 78 4.30 -5.47 7.18
CA THR A 78 5.22 -4.53 6.52
C THR A 78 4.50 -3.72 5.44
N ARG A 79 3.62 -4.34 4.67
CA ARG A 79 2.78 -3.66 3.66
C ARG A 79 1.76 -2.72 4.31
N HIS A 80 1.15 -3.08 5.43
CA HIS A 80 0.28 -2.18 6.21
C HIS A 80 1.05 -0.95 6.70
N LEU A 81 2.25 -1.15 7.26
CA LEU A 81 3.09 -0.02 7.67
C LEU A 81 3.41 0.91 6.48
N LEU A 82 3.78 0.33 5.33
CA LEU A 82 4.02 1.11 4.11
C LEU A 82 2.77 1.88 3.67
N THR A 83 1.60 1.24 3.65
CA THR A 83 0.32 1.86 3.31
C THR A 83 0.04 3.06 4.22
N ARG A 84 0.17 2.92 5.54
CA ARG A 84 -0.01 4.03 6.49
C ARG A 84 0.95 5.19 6.23
N LEU A 85 2.23 4.90 5.99
CA LEU A 85 3.23 5.93 5.71
C LEU A 85 2.95 6.64 4.38
N LEU A 86 2.48 5.93 3.36
CA LEU A 86 2.06 6.51 2.10
C LEU A 86 0.87 7.46 2.30
N LEU A 87 -0.12 7.07 3.12
CA LEU A 87 -1.27 7.92 3.45
C LEU A 87 -0.86 9.20 4.18
N GLU A 88 0.06 9.12 5.14
CA GLU A 88 0.61 10.30 5.84
C GLU A 88 1.33 11.28 4.90
N HIS A 89 1.82 10.80 3.77
CA HIS A 89 2.49 11.60 2.75
C HIS A 89 1.62 11.89 1.53
N HIS A 90 0.31 11.70 1.63
CA HIS A 90 -0.69 11.98 0.58
C HIS A 90 -0.45 11.19 -0.72
N GLN A 91 0.11 9.98 -0.62
CA GLN A 91 0.36 9.08 -1.74
C GLN A 91 -0.76 8.03 -1.83
N TYR A 92 -1.97 8.48 -2.12
CA TYR A 92 -3.19 7.68 -1.99
C TYR A 92 -3.27 6.53 -2.99
N VAL A 93 -2.90 6.76 -4.25
CA VAL A 93 -2.93 5.74 -5.30
C VAL A 93 -1.93 4.62 -4.99
N GLN A 94 -0.73 4.98 -4.58
CA GLN A 94 0.28 3.99 -4.20
C GLN A 94 -0.15 3.22 -2.95
N ALA A 95 -0.75 3.90 -1.98
CA ALA A 95 -1.31 3.27 -0.78
C ALA A 95 -2.38 2.22 -1.14
N LEU A 96 -3.33 2.58 -2.01
CA LEU A 96 -4.37 1.66 -2.50
C LEU A 96 -3.77 0.45 -3.22
N ARG A 97 -2.79 0.64 -4.11
CA ARG A 97 -2.17 -0.48 -4.84
C ARG A 97 -1.38 -1.43 -3.92
N VAL A 98 -0.65 -0.89 -2.94
CA VAL A 98 0.04 -1.72 -1.94
C VAL A 98 -0.97 -2.50 -1.11
N ASN A 99 -2.05 -1.84 -0.69
CA ASN A 99 -3.11 -2.48 0.11
C ASN A 99 -3.89 -3.53 -0.68
N ASP A 100 -4.15 -3.31 -1.98
CA ASP A 100 -4.77 -4.29 -2.87
C ASP A 100 -3.97 -5.61 -2.90
N SER A 101 -2.64 -5.55 -2.88
CA SER A 101 -1.81 -6.75 -2.79
C SER A 101 -2.01 -7.54 -1.48
N VAL A 102 -2.38 -6.87 -0.39
CA VAL A 102 -2.76 -7.53 0.88
C VAL A 102 -4.12 -8.20 0.73
N ARG A 103 -5.09 -7.48 0.18
CA ARG A 103 -6.47 -7.97 -0.02
C ARG A 103 -6.53 -9.19 -0.94
N ARG A 104 -5.67 -9.26 -1.95
CA ARG A 104 -5.54 -10.45 -2.82
C ARG A 104 -4.92 -11.66 -2.09
N GLU A 105 -4.10 -11.45 -1.07
CA GLU A 105 -3.49 -12.51 -0.27
C GLU A 105 -4.43 -12.97 0.84
N ASP A 106 -5.09 -12.03 1.53
CA ASP A 106 -6.08 -12.28 2.58
C ASP A 106 -7.24 -11.29 2.44
N GLU A 107 -8.33 -11.75 1.83
CA GLU A 107 -9.53 -10.97 1.58
C GLU A 107 -10.24 -10.55 2.89
N LEU A 108 -10.09 -11.35 3.95
CA LEU A 108 -10.76 -11.13 5.24
C LEU A 108 -9.88 -10.35 6.24
N GLU A 109 -8.74 -9.83 5.79
CA GLU A 109 -7.84 -9.06 6.63
C GLU A 109 -8.48 -7.71 6.99
N VAL A 110 -8.86 -7.55 8.26
CA VAL A 110 -9.67 -6.42 8.77
C VAL A 110 -8.94 -5.08 8.61
N GLU A 111 -7.63 -5.06 8.86
CA GLU A 111 -6.83 -3.84 8.73
C GLU A 111 -6.70 -3.41 7.28
N GLY A 112 -6.60 -4.36 6.34
CA GLY A 112 -6.61 -4.09 4.91
C GLY A 112 -7.90 -3.41 4.46
N CYS A 113 -9.07 -3.92 4.89
CA CYS A 113 -10.37 -3.29 4.62
C CYS A 113 -10.43 -1.86 5.18
N TYR A 114 -9.94 -1.66 6.41
CA TYR A 114 -9.92 -0.35 7.04
C TYR A 114 -9.00 0.64 6.30
N LEU A 115 -7.78 0.22 5.96
CA LEU A 115 -6.82 1.07 5.27
C LEU A 115 -7.27 1.45 3.86
N GLU A 116 -7.97 0.55 3.18
CA GLU A 116 -8.58 0.83 1.88
C GLU A 116 -9.64 1.94 1.99
N GLY A 117 -10.59 1.79 2.91
CA GLY A 117 -11.61 2.81 3.16
C GLY A 117 -11.00 4.16 3.56
N TRP A 118 -9.96 4.13 4.39
CA TRP A 118 -9.26 5.35 4.81
C TRP A 118 -8.52 6.02 3.64
N ALA A 119 -7.88 5.24 2.76
CA ALA A 119 -7.21 5.76 1.57
C ALA A 119 -8.18 6.45 0.61
N TRP A 120 -9.31 5.82 0.33
CA TRP A 120 -10.36 6.39 -0.51
C TRP A 120 -10.96 7.65 0.11
N TYR A 121 -11.24 7.64 1.43
CA TYR A 121 -11.75 8.81 2.13
C TYR A 121 -10.79 10.00 2.02
N CYS A 122 -9.50 9.81 2.38
CA CYS A 122 -8.50 10.87 2.31
C CYS A 122 -8.31 11.41 0.89
N ARG A 123 -8.39 10.53 -0.12
CA ARG A 123 -8.31 10.95 -1.52
C ARG A 123 -9.50 11.84 -1.91
N GLY A 124 -10.72 11.49 -1.48
CA GLY A 124 -11.92 12.31 -1.69
C GLY A 124 -11.80 13.68 -1.05
N GLU A 125 -11.29 13.77 0.18
CA GLU A 125 -11.02 15.03 0.88
C GLU A 125 -9.97 15.89 0.14
N ALA A 126 -8.91 15.27 -0.36
CA ALA A 126 -7.88 15.97 -1.13
C ALA A 126 -8.43 16.57 -2.43
N ILE A 127 -9.29 15.82 -3.15
CA ILE A 127 -9.98 16.30 -4.36
C ILE A 127 -10.90 17.47 -4.02
N GLU A 128 -11.66 17.39 -2.93
CA GLU A 128 -12.55 18.47 -2.50
C GLU A 128 -11.78 19.73 -2.11
N ALA A 129 -10.65 19.57 -1.43
CA ALA A 129 -9.78 20.69 -1.02
C ALA A 129 -9.02 21.31 -2.20
N GLY A 130 -9.05 20.70 -3.38
CA GLY A 130 -8.25 21.13 -4.53
C GLY A 130 -6.74 20.90 -4.35
N ASP A 131 -6.38 19.94 -3.48
CA ASP A 131 -4.98 19.55 -3.27
C ASP A 131 -4.47 18.72 -4.46
N GLU A 132 -3.92 19.45 -5.44
CA GLU A 132 -3.35 18.84 -6.65
C GLU A 132 -2.18 17.87 -6.35
N GLY A 133 -1.51 18.04 -5.22
CA GLY A 133 -0.38 17.18 -4.83
C GLY A 133 -0.82 15.75 -4.50
N GLY A 134 -1.95 15.60 -3.80
CA GLY A 134 -2.54 14.30 -3.49
C GLY A 134 -3.45 13.74 -4.59
N ALA A 135 -4.03 14.64 -5.42
CA ALA A 135 -4.94 14.23 -6.49
C ALA A 135 -4.21 13.88 -7.81
N LYS A 136 -3.04 14.49 -8.07
CA LYS A 136 -2.22 14.29 -9.29
C LYS A 136 -1.13 13.22 -9.14
N GLU A 137 -1.26 12.32 -8.21
CA GLU A 137 -0.41 11.13 -8.19
C GLU A 137 -0.54 10.43 -9.55
N THR A 138 0.57 10.24 -10.23
CA THR A 138 0.64 9.73 -11.60
C THR A 138 -0.10 8.39 -11.74
N LEU A 139 -1.37 8.51 -12.14
CA LEU A 139 -2.07 7.41 -12.77
C LEU A 139 -1.49 7.21 -14.18
N PRO A 140 -1.48 5.99 -14.73
CA PRO A 140 -1.28 5.79 -16.15
C PRO A 140 -2.19 6.77 -16.91
N GLU A 141 -1.69 7.41 -17.96
CA GLU A 141 -2.37 8.50 -18.69
C GLU A 141 -3.79 8.14 -19.22
N GLU A 142 -4.23 6.89 -19.09
CA GLU A 142 -5.50 6.37 -19.58
C GLU A 142 -6.61 6.23 -18.52
N GLU A 143 -6.31 6.36 -17.24
CA GLU A 143 -7.35 6.28 -16.20
C GLU A 143 -7.87 7.66 -15.83
N ALA A 144 -9.17 7.88 -16.03
CA ALA A 144 -9.86 9.07 -15.56
C ALA A 144 -9.76 9.16 -14.02
N LEU A 145 -9.37 10.33 -13.51
CA LEU A 145 -9.37 10.57 -12.06
C LEU A 145 -10.79 10.38 -11.51
N PRO A 146 -10.97 9.55 -10.47
CA PRO A 146 -12.28 9.40 -9.86
C PRO A 146 -12.75 10.73 -9.27
N SER A 147 -14.04 10.96 -9.31
CA SER A 147 -14.64 12.09 -8.62
C SER A 147 -14.60 11.88 -7.09
N LYS A 148 -14.74 12.96 -6.32
CA LYS A 148 -14.81 12.85 -4.85
C LYS A 148 -15.94 11.94 -4.38
N ASN A 149 -17.09 11.96 -5.07
CA ASN A 149 -18.24 11.14 -4.71
C ASN A 149 -17.97 9.65 -4.95
N GLU A 150 -17.26 9.31 -6.02
CA GLU A 150 -16.79 7.94 -6.26
C GLU A 150 -15.84 7.51 -5.16
N CYS A 151 -14.85 8.34 -4.80
CA CYS A 151 -13.93 8.04 -3.70
C CYS A 151 -14.68 7.79 -2.37
N TRP A 152 -15.68 8.60 -2.03
CA TRP A 152 -16.45 8.41 -0.80
C TRP A 152 -17.38 7.21 -0.84
N THR A 153 -17.88 6.83 -2.02
CA THR A 153 -18.66 5.60 -2.21
C THR A 153 -17.78 4.36 -1.98
N GLU A 154 -16.58 4.34 -2.54
CA GLU A 154 -15.61 3.27 -2.30
C GLU A 154 -15.19 3.21 -0.83
N ALA A 155 -14.92 4.36 -0.20
CA ALA A 155 -14.60 4.43 1.22
C ALA A 155 -15.71 3.81 2.09
N LEU A 156 -16.97 4.18 1.83
CA LEU A 156 -18.11 3.62 2.56
C LEU A 156 -18.22 2.11 2.38
N SER A 157 -18.06 1.62 1.14
CA SER A 157 -18.08 0.19 0.83
C SER A 157 -17.03 -0.58 1.64
N SER A 158 -15.78 -0.13 1.61
CA SER A 158 -14.66 -0.76 2.34
C SER A 158 -14.88 -0.73 3.87
N PHE A 159 -15.41 0.36 4.43
CA PHE A 159 -15.72 0.43 5.86
C PHE A 159 -16.89 -0.48 6.26
N MET A 160 -17.89 -0.64 5.41
CA MET A 160 -18.99 -1.57 5.65
C MET A 160 -18.49 -3.02 5.62
N GLU A 161 -17.62 -3.37 4.68
CA GLU A 161 -16.96 -4.67 4.62
C GLU A 161 -16.12 -4.91 5.88
N CYS A 162 -15.28 -3.96 6.28
CA CYS A 162 -14.50 -4.03 7.52
C CYS A 162 -15.39 -4.32 8.74
N ALA A 163 -16.54 -3.68 8.87
CA ALA A 163 -17.48 -3.91 9.95
C ALA A 163 -18.09 -5.32 9.88
N SER A 164 -18.39 -5.83 8.69
CA SER A 164 -18.92 -7.20 8.49
C SER A 164 -17.89 -8.24 8.91
N VAL A 165 -16.67 -8.17 8.37
CA VAL A 165 -15.57 -9.10 8.69
C VAL A 165 -15.27 -9.08 10.19
N SER A 166 -15.22 -7.90 10.83
CA SER A 166 -14.98 -7.78 12.26
C SER A 166 -16.07 -8.45 13.10
N SER A 167 -17.32 -8.44 12.63
CA SER A 167 -18.44 -9.08 13.34
C SER A 167 -18.39 -10.61 13.26
N GLU A 168 -17.91 -11.15 12.13
CA GLU A 168 -17.77 -12.59 11.91
C GLU A 168 -16.58 -13.19 12.70
N CYS A 169 -15.49 -12.41 12.87
CA CYS A 169 -14.32 -12.82 13.63
C CYS A 169 -14.53 -12.82 15.17
N GLY A 170 -15.74 -12.58 15.66
CA GLY A 170 -16.09 -12.82 17.06
C GLY A 170 -15.59 -11.78 18.07
N TRP A 171 -15.39 -10.54 17.66
CA TRP A 171 -15.23 -9.41 18.57
C TRP A 171 -16.59 -9.06 19.21
N SER A 172 -17.20 -10.07 19.89
CA SER A 172 -18.34 -9.81 20.76
C SER A 172 -17.85 -9.02 21.97
N ARG A 173 -18.51 -7.90 22.16
CA ARG A 173 -18.34 -6.98 23.29
C ARG A 173 -18.30 -7.76 24.61
N GLY A 174 -17.15 -7.78 25.25
CA GLY A 174 -17.03 -8.06 26.66
C GLY A 174 -17.45 -6.84 27.48
#